data_d0ae6568662bb2cca83a62a59ebf18cf
#
_entry.id   d0ae6568662bb2cca83a62a59ebf18cf
#
_cell.length_a   1.000
_cell.length_b   1.000
_cell.length_c   1.000
_cell.angle_alpha   90.00
_cell.angle_beta   90.00
_cell.angle_gamma   90.00
#
_symmetry.space_group_name_H-M   'P 1'
#
loop_
_entity.id
_entity.type
_entity.pdbx_description
1 polymer ?
#
loop_
_entity_poly.entity_id
_entity_poly.type
_entity_poly.pdbx_seq_one_letter_code
_entity_poly.pdbx_strand_id
1 'polypeptide(L)'
;MAAVVDIDTDKANRFVSRSGCGAQVFGSVEELIAANVCDATMIVTPTALHRQHAEMLVRAGHRVLLEKPLTGTLAGDKEFCDQLDREYPSAVMLAFQRRFDAALQYARELMETGTIGKVFKIYSALEDSGPAPNGYQSDGILPDMSVHNVDEILWLTGRMPDRAMAVGSRIYSHALTTCEEDFDDAMLYMWFGDDLLGQVQVTRNHVSGYRVESILYGTEGQIQIGRFDQRPDAIVVEAFGKRGASDALARKVFPGGRGGNGAPEFVDRFGPAYKRELEVFLECVAAGGAFPTSHRDGLRAQQVISAGMAALKGVADGVDVASI
;
A
#
# COMPACT_ATOMS: atom_id res chain seq x y z
N MET A 1 -5.89 0.44 -23.32
CA MET A 1 -5.48 1.79 -22.86
C MET A 1 -5.77 2.75 -24.00
N ALA A 2 -6.57 3.80 -23.76
CA ALA A 2 -6.94 4.77 -24.80
C ALA A 2 -5.99 5.97 -24.85
N ALA A 3 -5.46 6.38 -23.70
CA ALA A 3 -4.62 7.55 -23.58
C ALA A 3 -3.46 7.36 -22.59
N VAL A 4 -2.39 8.14 -22.76
CA VAL A 4 -1.27 8.33 -21.82
C VAL A 4 -1.04 9.82 -21.68
N VAL A 5 -0.91 10.29 -20.43
CA VAL A 5 -0.64 11.69 -20.10
C VAL A 5 0.68 11.79 -19.37
N ASP A 6 1.62 12.59 -19.88
CA ASP A 6 2.87 12.92 -19.18
C ASP A 6 3.32 14.31 -19.67
N ILE A 7 3.80 15.15 -18.77
CA ILE A 7 4.36 16.47 -19.11
C ILE A 7 5.56 16.33 -20.08
N ASP A 8 6.31 15.22 -19.98
CA ASP A 8 7.30 14.78 -20.95
C ASP A 8 6.62 13.88 -22.01
N THR A 9 6.07 14.51 -23.04
CA THR A 9 5.39 13.80 -24.14
C THR A 9 6.31 12.85 -24.89
N ASP A 10 7.63 13.08 -24.92
CA ASP A 10 8.59 12.15 -25.54
C ASP A 10 8.70 10.86 -24.70
N LYS A 11 8.69 10.98 -23.38
CA LYS A 11 8.63 9.82 -22.47
C LYS A 11 7.34 9.05 -22.67
N ALA A 12 6.19 9.71 -22.77
CA ALA A 12 4.91 9.10 -23.05
C ALA A 12 4.91 8.37 -24.41
N ASN A 13 5.43 8.99 -25.46
CA ASN A 13 5.55 8.39 -26.79
C ASN A 13 6.45 7.14 -26.78
N ARG A 14 7.59 7.19 -26.08
CA ARG A 14 8.45 6.00 -25.89
C ARG A 14 7.72 4.87 -25.17
N PHE A 15 6.91 5.18 -24.14
CA PHE A 15 6.10 4.19 -23.44
C PHE A 15 5.06 3.55 -24.36
N VAL A 16 4.29 4.33 -25.11
CA VAL A 16 3.29 3.85 -26.07
C VAL A 16 3.93 2.96 -27.12
N SER A 17 5.06 3.37 -27.69
CA SER A 17 5.80 2.58 -28.68
C SER A 17 6.30 1.24 -28.12
N ARG A 18 6.85 1.24 -26.91
CA ARG A 18 7.38 0.02 -26.26
C ARG A 18 6.28 -0.95 -25.84
N SER A 19 5.15 -0.43 -25.37
CA SER A 19 4.02 -1.25 -24.93
C SER A 19 3.16 -1.75 -26.08
N GLY A 20 3.23 -1.11 -27.25
CA GLY A 20 2.38 -1.42 -28.41
C GLY A 20 0.89 -1.15 -28.17
N CYS A 21 0.52 -0.36 -27.14
CA CYS A 21 -0.86 -0.17 -26.74
C CYS A 21 -1.69 0.73 -27.69
N GLY A 22 -1.04 1.48 -28.57
CA GLY A 22 -1.73 2.36 -29.54
C GLY A 22 -2.45 3.57 -28.90
N ALA A 23 -2.12 3.91 -27.67
CA ALA A 23 -2.75 5.00 -26.92
C ALA A 23 -2.41 6.37 -27.52
N GLN A 24 -3.35 7.32 -27.42
CA GLN A 24 -3.07 8.72 -27.71
C GLN A 24 -2.23 9.35 -26.59
N VAL A 25 -1.33 10.26 -26.95
CA VAL A 25 -0.48 10.96 -25.97
C VAL A 25 -0.98 12.38 -25.79
N PHE A 26 -1.08 12.81 -24.53
CA PHE A 26 -1.47 14.16 -24.11
C PHE A 26 -0.42 14.74 -23.18
N GLY A 27 -0.22 16.06 -23.23
CA GLY A 27 0.72 16.79 -22.38
C GLY A 27 0.14 17.18 -21.02
N SER A 28 -1.18 17.15 -20.88
CA SER A 28 -1.86 17.56 -19.64
C SER A 28 -3.18 16.80 -19.42
N VAL A 29 -3.69 16.87 -18.18
CA VAL A 29 -4.99 16.31 -17.81
C VAL A 29 -6.12 17.08 -18.51
N GLU A 30 -5.98 18.38 -18.70
CA GLU A 30 -6.94 19.23 -19.41
C GLU A 30 -7.12 18.78 -20.87
N GLU A 31 -6.02 18.49 -21.55
CA GLU A 31 -6.07 17.97 -22.92
C GLU A 31 -6.78 16.61 -23.01
N LEU A 32 -6.50 15.71 -22.05
CA LEU A 32 -7.19 14.43 -21.94
C LEU A 32 -8.69 14.61 -21.77
N ILE A 33 -9.10 15.47 -20.84
CA ILE A 33 -10.53 15.76 -20.56
C ILE A 33 -11.19 16.36 -21.81
N ALA A 34 -10.55 17.32 -22.47
CA ALA A 34 -11.06 17.94 -23.68
C ALA A 34 -11.22 16.95 -24.85
N ALA A 35 -10.33 15.97 -24.95
CA ALA A 35 -10.38 14.93 -25.98
C ALA A 35 -11.49 13.89 -25.74
N ASN A 36 -11.97 13.73 -24.52
CA ASN A 36 -13.09 12.83 -24.14
C ASN A 36 -12.95 11.41 -24.71
N VAL A 37 -11.75 10.82 -24.56
CA VAL A 37 -11.43 9.50 -25.15
C VAL A 37 -11.53 8.34 -24.14
N CYS A 38 -11.78 8.64 -22.87
CA CYS A 38 -11.95 7.65 -21.79
C CYS A 38 -12.79 8.24 -20.65
N ASP A 39 -13.37 7.38 -19.84
CA ASP A 39 -14.20 7.66 -18.67
C ASP A 39 -13.61 7.12 -17.35
N ALA A 40 -12.49 6.43 -17.45
CA ALA A 40 -11.74 5.91 -16.31
C ALA A 40 -10.24 6.23 -16.45
N THR A 41 -9.62 6.65 -15.36
CA THR A 41 -8.23 7.13 -15.38
C THR A 41 -7.46 6.61 -14.18
N MET A 42 -6.22 6.15 -14.40
CA MET A 42 -5.27 5.84 -13.34
C MET A 42 -4.29 7.01 -13.17
N ILE A 43 -4.12 7.49 -11.93
CA ILE A 43 -3.17 8.54 -11.58
C ILE A 43 -1.97 7.92 -10.88
N VAL A 44 -0.79 8.11 -11.48
CA VAL A 44 0.52 7.63 -10.98
C VAL A 44 1.55 8.77 -10.99
N THR A 45 1.09 9.99 -10.83
CA THR A 45 1.92 11.19 -10.78
C THR A 45 2.58 11.33 -9.41
N PRO A 46 3.53 12.28 -9.21
CA PRO A 46 4.01 12.62 -7.88
C PRO A 46 2.86 13.00 -6.93
N THR A 47 2.97 12.62 -5.65
CA THR A 47 1.94 12.81 -4.62
C THR A 47 1.37 14.23 -4.55
N ALA A 48 2.23 15.24 -4.71
CA ALA A 48 1.82 16.65 -4.68
C ALA A 48 0.76 17.02 -5.75
N LEU A 49 0.63 16.20 -6.80
CA LEU A 49 -0.33 16.42 -7.89
C LEU A 49 -1.58 15.53 -7.77
N HIS A 50 -1.61 14.58 -6.85
CA HIS A 50 -2.70 13.61 -6.71
C HIS A 50 -4.06 14.28 -6.57
N ARG A 51 -4.19 15.18 -5.57
CA ARG A 51 -5.47 15.88 -5.30
C ARG A 51 -5.92 16.68 -6.51
N GLN A 52 -5.04 17.51 -7.06
CA GLN A 52 -5.39 18.38 -8.20
C GLN A 52 -5.88 17.56 -9.39
N HIS A 53 -5.13 16.54 -9.80
CA HIS A 53 -5.51 15.72 -10.95
C HIS A 53 -6.78 14.91 -10.69
N ALA A 54 -6.93 14.34 -9.48
CA ALA A 54 -8.14 13.61 -9.12
C ALA A 54 -9.37 14.51 -9.13
N GLU A 55 -9.30 15.72 -8.55
CA GLU A 55 -10.41 16.68 -8.58
C GLU A 55 -10.82 17.07 -10.01
N MET A 56 -9.87 17.32 -10.88
CA MET A 56 -10.15 17.66 -12.28
C MET A 56 -10.87 16.52 -12.99
N LEU A 57 -10.39 15.29 -12.82
CA LEU A 57 -10.93 14.11 -13.47
C LEU A 57 -12.32 13.74 -12.94
N VAL A 58 -12.55 13.74 -11.61
CA VAL A 58 -13.87 13.42 -11.05
C VAL A 58 -14.92 14.47 -11.39
N ARG A 59 -14.54 15.77 -11.48
CA ARG A 59 -15.42 16.85 -11.97
C ARG A 59 -15.80 16.64 -13.44
N ALA A 60 -14.91 16.07 -14.25
CA ALA A 60 -15.19 15.72 -15.64
C ALA A 60 -15.97 14.39 -15.78
N GLY A 61 -16.31 13.73 -14.68
CA GLY A 61 -17.09 12.49 -14.67
C GLY A 61 -16.28 11.20 -14.75
N HIS A 62 -14.94 11.28 -14.65
CA HIS A 62 -14.10 10.08 -14.64
C HIS A 62 -14.20 9.31 -13.32
N ARG A 63 -14.14 7.98 -13.40
CA ARG A 63 -13.78 7.12 -12.29
C ARG A 63 -12.26 7.05 -12.20
N VAL A 64 -11.71 7.16 -11.00
CA VAL A 64 -10.26 7.33 -10.81
C VAL A 64 -9.68 6.22 -9.94
N LEU A 65 -8.63 5.55 -10.42
CA LEU A 65 -7.70 4.76 -9.62
C LEU A 65 -6.53 5.66 -9.25
N LEU A 66 -6.40 6.01 -7.97
CA LEU A 66 -5.38 6.93 -7.48
C LEU A 66 -4.29 6.19 -6.71
N GLU A 67 -3.03 6.39 -7.08
CA GLU A 67 -1.90 5.85 -6.30
C GLU A 67 -1.82 6.45 -4.90
N LYS A 68 -1.26 5.64 -3.99
CA LYS A 68 -0.95 6.07 -2.62
C LYS A 68 0.29 7.01 -2.59
N PRO A 69 0.43 7.85 -1.58
CA PRO A 69 -0.56 8.26 -0.58
C PRO A 69 -1.61 9.19 -1.19
N LEU A 70 -2.71 9.43 -0.48
CA LEU A 70 -3.85 10.20 -1.01
C LEU A 70 -3.45 11.64 -1.37
N THR A 71 -2.97 12.44 -0.38
CA THR A 71 -2.46 13.81 -0.61
C THR A 71 -1.08 14.05 0.03
N GLY A 72 -0.57 13.11 0.82
CA GLY A 72 0.70 13.20 1.53
C GLY A 72 0.62 13.89 2.90
N THR A 73 -0.48 14.53 3.26
CA THR A 73 -0.67 15.14 4.59
C THR A 73 -2.01 14.76 5.20
N LEU A 74 -2.05 14.55 6.52
CA LEU A 74 -3.28 14.20 7.21
C LEU A 74 -4.40 15.26 7.05
N ALA A 75 -4.04 16.54 7.12
CA ALA A 75 -4.99 17.62 6.94
C ALA A 75 -5.58 17.64 5.51
N GLY A 76 -4.71 17.48 4.51
CA GLY A 76 -5.12 17.39 3.11
C GLY A 76 -5.98 16.16 2.84
N ASP A 77 -5.65 15.01 3.44
CA ASP A 77 -6.42 13.78 3.32
C ASP A 77 -7.84 13.94 3.91
N LYS A 78 -7.95 14.54 5.11
CA LYS A 78 -9.26 14.83 5.74
C LYS A 78 -10.12 15.70 4.83
N GLU A 79 -9.58 16.82 4.39
CA GLU A 79 -10.30 17.78 3.54
C GLU A 79 -10.73 17.15 2.20
N PHE A 80 -9.82 16.43 1.55
CA PHE A 80 -10.10 15.79 0.27
C PHE A 80 -11.12 14.65 0.41
N CYS A 81 -11.04 13.85 1.46
CA CYS A 81 -12.03 12.81 1.75
C CYS A 81 -13.42 13.40 1.96
N ASP A 82 -13.54 14.47 2.75
CA ASP A 82 -14.83 15.12 3.02
C ASP A 82 -15.42 15.75 1.76
N GLN A 83 -14.59 16.26 0.87
CA GLN A 83 -15.02 16.75 -0.44
C GLN A 83 -15.51 15.60 -1.33
N LEU A 84 -14.76 14.50 -1.42
CA LEU A 84 -15.14 13.35 -2.25
C LEU A 84 -16.45 12.72 -1.77
N ASP A 85 -16.65 12.55 -0.46
CA ASP A 85 -17.88 12.00 0.07
C ASP A 85 -19.09 12.87 -0.23
N ARG A 86 -18.93 14.19 -0.20
CA ARG A 86 -20.01 15.14 -0.43
C ARG A 86 -20.36 15.30 -1.91
N GLU A 87 -19.35 15.38 -2.77
CA GLU A 87 -19.50 15.80 -4.16
C GLU A 87 -19.36 14.66 -5.18
N TYR A 88 -18.53 13.66 -4.86
CA TYR A 88 -18.15 12.59 -5.80
C TYR A 88 -18.08 11.21 -5.10
N PRO A 89 -19.18 10.79 -4.45
CA PRO A 89 -19.17 9.51 -3.72
C PRO A 89 -18.82 8.35 -4.65
N SER A 90 -17.91 7.52 -4.22
CA SER A 90 -17.44 6.34 -4.97
C SER A 90 -16.74 6.64 -6.32
N ALA A 91 -16.26 7.87 -6.55
CA ALA A 91 -15.54 8.20 -7.78
C ALA A 91 -14.05 7.78 -7.75
N VAL A 92 -13.46 7.66 -6.57
CA VAL A 92 -12.03 7.36 -6.38
C VAL A 92 -11.83 6.02 -5.69
N MET A 93 -11.09 5.14 -6.33
CA MET A 93 -10.47 3.93 -5.76
C MET A 93 -9.02 4.27 -5.39
N LEU A 94 -8.60 4.01 -4.15
CA LEU A 94 -7.20 4.17 -3.77
C LEU A 94 -6.43 2.88 -4.01
N ALA A 95 -5.24 3.00 -4.58
CA ALA A 95 -4.40 1.86 -4.94
C ALA A 95 -3.71 1.28 -3.70
N PHE A 96 -4.30 0.21 -3.18
CA PHE A 96 -3.75 -0.65 -2.13
C PHE A 96 -3.63 -2.08 -2.66
N GLN A 97 -2.67 -2.30 -3.54
CA GLN A 97 -2.46 -3.55 -4.26
C GLN A 97 -2.40 -4.79 -3.38
N ARG A 98 -1.95 -4.68 -2.12
CA ARG A 98 -1.87 -5.81 -1.19
C ARG A 98 -3.23 -6.45 -0.92
N ARG A 99 -4.32 -5.69 -0.95
CA ARG A 99 -5.69 -6.22 -0.80
C ARG A 99 -6.12 -7.13 -1.96
N PHE A 100 -5.41 -7.06 -3.10
CA PHE A 100 -5.62 -7.88 -4.29
C PHE A 100 -4.58 -8.98 -4.45
N ASP A 101 -3.66 -9.12 -3.50
CA ASP A 101 -2.67 -10.19 -3.47
C ASP A 101 -3.32 -11.52 -3.07
N ALA A 102 -3.21 -12.52 -3.94
CA ALA A 102 -3.87 -13.81 -3.73
C ALA A 102 -3.38 -14.54 -2.47
N ALA A 103 -2.13 -14.31 -2.07
CA ALA A 103 -1.57 -14.88 -0.84
C ALA A 103 -2.20 -14.25 0.41
N LEU A 104 -2.33 -12.92 0.42
CA LEU A 104 -2.99 -12.19 1.51
C LEU A 104 -4.50 -12.48 1.58
N GLN A 105 -5.18 -12.60 0.44
CA GLN A 105 -6.58 -13.02 0.38
C GLN A 105 -6.78 -14.40 0.99
N TYR A 106 -5.93 -15.36 0.66
CA TYR A 106 -5.99 -16.71 1.24
C TYR A 106 -5.69 -16.73 2.74
N ALA A 107 -4.72 -15.94 3.19
CA ALA A 107 -4.44 -15.81 4.62
C ALA A 107 -5.63 -15.19 5.38
N ARG A 108 -6.30 -14.23 4.80
CA ARG A 108 -7.52 -13.64 5.34
C ARG A 108 -8.65 -14.69 5.42
N GLU A 109 -8.85 -15.49 4.39
CA GLU A 109 -9.82 -16.61 4.41
C GLU A 109 -9.54 -17.57 5.56
N LEU A 110 -8.28 -18.00 5.74
CA LEU A 110 -7.87 -18.85 6.85
C LEU A 110 -8.13 -18.21 8.23
N MET A 111 -7.90 -16.89 8.35
CA MET A 111 -8.19 -16.14 9.57
C MET A 111 -9.70 -16.09 9.84
N GLU A 112 -10.51 -15.73 8.84
CA GLU A 112 -11.97 -15.59 8.95
C GLU A 112 -12.67 -16.93 9.22
N THR A 113 -12.13 -18.05 8.72
CA THR A 113 -12.63 -19.41 9.04
C THR A 113 -12.19 -19.92 10.40
N GLY A 114 -11.42 -19.12 11.16
CA GLY A 114 -11.00 -19.48 12.52
C GLY A 114 -9.90 -20.53 12.59
N THR A 115 -9.16 -20.77 11.50
CA THR A 115 -8.11 -21.80 11.42
C THR A 115 -7.06 -21.69 12.54
N ILE A 116 -6.77 -20.47 13.00
CA ILE A 116 -5.78 -20.19 14.06
C ILE A 116 -6.43 -19.66 15.36
N GLY A 117 -7.76 -19.74 15.47
CA GLY A 117 -8.50 -19.16 16.60
C GLY A 117 -8.54 -17.63 16.54
N LYS A 118 -8.67 -16.97 17.70
CA LYS A 118 -8.71 -15.52 17.79
C LYS A 118 -7.32 -14.93 17.57
N VAL A 119 -7.18 -14.04 16.58
CA VAL A 119 -5.92 -13.32 16.33
C VAL A 119 -5.70 -12.28 17.43
N PHE A 120 -4.51 -12.27 18.02
CA PHE A 120 -4.09 -11.33 19.08
C PHE A 120 -2.83 -10.51 18.72
N LYS A 121 -2.11 -10.90 17.67
CA LYS A 121 -0.96 -10.13 17.19
C LYS A 121 -0.82 -10.32 15.67
N ILE A 122 -0.50 -9.22 14.98
CA ILE A 122 -0.13 -9.22 13.55
C ILE A 122 1.22 -8.52 13.41
N TYR A 123 2.16 -9.18 12.76
CA TYR A 123 3.43 -8.63 12.32
C TYR A 123 3.42 -8.49 10.80
N SER A 124 3.88 -7.36 10.27
CA SER A 124 4.02 -7.13 8.84
C SER A 124 5.32 -6.38 8.56
N ALA A 125 6.17 -6.93 7.70
CA ALA A 125 7.45 -6.36 7.30
C ALA A 125 7.46 -5.95 5.83
N LEU A 126 8.14 -4.85 5.55
CA LEU A 126 8.53 -4.41 4.21
C LEU A 126 9.96 -3.85 4.29
N GLU A 127 10.88 -4.54 3.66
CA GLU A 127 12.29 -4.24 3.77
C GLU A 127 12.92 -4.21 2.37
N ASP A 128 13.38 -3.03 1.96
CA ASP A 128 14.09 -2.83 0.71
C ASP A 128 15.56 -3.27 0.83
N SER A 129 16.10 -3.83 -0.24
CA SER A 129 17.47 -4.35 -0.30
C SER A 129 18.54 -3.24 -0.32
N GLY A 130 18.16 -2.00 -0.49
CA GLY A 130 19.07 -0.86 -0.57
C GLY A 130 18.35 0.48 -0.48
N PRO A 131 19.12 1.56 -0.55
CA PRO A 131 18.59 2.91 -0.45
C PRO A 131 17.64 3.24 -1.60
N ALA A 132 16.78 4.22 -1.36
CA ALA A 132 15.96 4.78 -2.43
C ALA A 132 16.81 5.30 -3.60
N PRO A 133 16.30 5.25 -4.84
CA PRO A 133 17.03 5.75 -5.99
C PRO A 133 17.45 7.21 -5.82
N ASN A 134 18.59 7.59 -6.43
CA ASN A 134 19.06 8.96 -6.39
C ASN A 134 17.99 9.94 -6.91
N GLY A 135 17.73 10.99 -6.13
CA GLY A 135 16.71 11.98 -6.46
C GLY A 135 15.27 11.58 -6.10
N TYR A 136 15.07 10.39 -5.52
CA TYR A 136 13.78 10.01 -4.96
C TYR A 136 13.43 10.91 -3.77
N GLN A 137 12.22 11.42 -3.76
CA GLN A 137 11.69 12.25 -2.68
C GLN A 137 10.47 11.60 -2.07
N SER A 138 10.44 11.54 -0.75
CA SER A 138 9.30 11.04 0.03
C SER A 138 9.21 11.82 1.35
N ASP A 139 8.08 11.68 2.03
CA ASP A 139 7.85 12.26 3.35
C ASP A 139 8.47 11.41 4.49
N GLY A 140 9.39 10.51 4.15
CA GLY A 140 10.11 9.64 5.06
C GLY A 140 9.66 8.18 4.99
N ILE A 141 10.42 7.30 5.68
CA ILE A 141 10.26 5.85 5.59
C ILE A 141 8.86 5.38 6.06
N LEU A 142 8.30 5.99 7.12
CA LEU A 142 6.98 5.60 7.62
C LEU A 142 5.87 5.94 6.64
N PRO A 143 5.68 7.18 6.16
CA PRO A 143 4.63 7.50 5.19
C PRO A 143 4.78 6.76 3.86
N ASP A 144 6.01 6.54 3.40
CA ASP A 144 6.25 5.96 2.09
C ASP A 144 6.13 4.44 2.08
N MET A 145 6.76 3.75 3.04
CA MET A 145 6.82 2.29 3.06
C MET A 145 5.74 1.68 3.95
N SER A 146 5.57 2.18 5.19
CA SER A 146 4.68 1.53 6.15
C SER A 146 3.19 1.62 5.80
N VAL A 147 2.80 2.53 4.92
CA VAL A 147 1.40 2.72 4.51
C VAL A 147 0.75 1.43 3.99
N HIS A 148 1.50 0.61 3.27
CA HIS A 148 1.04 -0.69 2.79
C HIS A 148 0.82 -1.71 3.91
N ASN A 149 1.72 -1.72 4.91
CA ASN A 149 1.63 -2.63 6.05
C ASN A 149 0.53 -2.20 7.01
N VAL A 150 0.36 -0.90 7.22
CA VAL A 150 -0.73 -0.34 8.02
C VAL A 150 -2.07 -0.68 7.38
N ASP A 151 -2.25 -0.38 6.09
CA ASP A 151 -3.47 -0.74 5.36
C ASP A 151 -3.77 -2.23 5.42
N GLU A 152 -2.76 -3.09 5.24
CA GLU A 152 -2.88 -4.53 5.35
C GLU A 152 -3.46 -4.95 6.71
N ILE A 153 -2.91 -4.43 7.82
CA ILE A 153 -3.36 -4.75 9.17
C ILE A 153 -4.78 -4.22 9.42
N LEU A 154 -5.09 -2.99 8.99
CA LEU A 154 -6.43 -2.42 9.10
C LEU A 154 -7.46 -3.22 8.31
N TRP A 155 -7.10 -3.66 7.10
CA TRP A 155 -7.96 -4.47 6.25
C TRP A 155 -8.18 -5.89 6.79
N LEU A 156 -7.14 -6.55 7.29
CA LEU A 156 -7.24 -7.88 7.89
C LEU A 156 -8.11 -7.86 9.14
N THR A 157 -7.95 -6.85 9.99
CA THR A 157 -8.67 -6.75 11.26
C THR A 157 -10.07 -6.14 11.16
N GLY A 158 -10.30 -5.32 10.14
CA GLY A 158 -11.50 -4.48 10.03
C GLY A 158 -11.61 -3.40 11.12
N ARG A 159 -10.53 -3.14 11.88
CA ARG A 159 -10.51 -2.26 13.06
C ARG A 159 -9.55 -1.10 12.86
N MET A 160 -9.78 0.00 13.60
CA MET A 160 -8.81 1.07 13.82
C MET A 160 -8.10 0.83 15.16
N PRO A 161 -6.79 1.10 15.26
CA PRO A 161 -6.11 1.05 16.54
C PRO A 161 -6.47 2.27 17.39
N ASP A 162 -6.47 2.11 18.71
CA ASP A 162 -6.70 3.20 19.67
C ASP A 162 -5.44 4.05 19.83
N ARG A 163 -4.27 3.42 19.76
CA ARG A 163 -2.97 4.08 19.90
C ARG A 163 -1.99 3.56 18.86
N ALA A 164 -1.06 4.43 18.46
CA ALA A 164 0.10 4.06 17.69
C ALA A 164 1.37 4.71 18.25
N MET A 165 2.49 4.00 18.14
CA MET A 165 3.81 4.48 18.52
C MET A 165 4.82 3.99 17.49
N ALA A 166 5.73 4.88 17.06
CA ALA A 166 6.84 4.49 16.23
C ALA A 166 8.17 4.67 16.95
N VAL A 167 9.13 3.86 16.57
CA VAL A 167 10.56 4.01 16.91
C VAL A 167 11.37 3.92 15.64
N GLY A 168 12.46 4.67 15.55
CA GLY A 168 13.30 4.67 14.37
C GLY A 168 14.76 4.87 14.71
N SER A 169 15.64 4.47 13.81
CA SER A 169 17.09 4.64 13.94
C SER A 169 17.72 5.07 12.63
N ARG A 170 18.88 5.73 12.74
CA ARG A 170 19.75 6.14 11.64
C ARG A 170 21.07 5.42 11.80
N ILE A 171 21.17 4.22 11.19
CA ILE A 171 22.33 3.33 11.38
C ILE A 171 23.38 3.60 10.32
N TYR A 172 22.96 3.82 9.07
CA TYR A 172 23.90 3.83 7.95
C TYR A 172 24.41 5.22 7.59
N SER A 173 23.59 6.14 7.30
CA SER A 173 23.92 7.57 7.12
C SER A 173 22.73 8.34 6.54
N HIS A 174 22.79 9.67 6.59
CA HIS A 174 21.83 10.55 5.92
C HIS A 174 21.72 10.33 4.39
N ALA A 175 22.75 9.78 3.76
CA ALA A 175 22.72 9.46 2.33
C ALA A 175 21.72 8.36 1.96
N LEU A 176 21.24 7.57 2.93
CA LEU A 176 20.24 6.53 2.73
C LEU A 176 18.81 6.98 3.03
N THR A 177 18.63 8.20 3.51
CA THR A 177 17.31 8.78 3.80
C THR A 177 16.89 9.75 2.70
N THR A 178 15.59 9.94 2.55
CA THR A 178 15.01 10.80 1.52
C THR A 178 14.61 12.18 2.03
N CYS A 179 14.69 12.40 3.33
CA CYS A 179 14.48 13.68 3.98
C CYS A 179 15.38 13.81 5.23
N GLU A 180 15.64 15.05 5.66
CA GLU A 180 16.67 15.38 6.65
C GLU A 180 16.42 14.78 8.04
N GLU A 181 15.16 14.58 8.42
CA GLU A 181 14.76 14.00 9.71
C GLU A 181 14.29 12.54 9.62
N ASP A 182 14.52 11.87 8.49
CA ASP A 182 14.08 10.51 8.25
C ASP A 182 14.94 9.46 8.98
N PHE A 183 14.50 8.20 8.94
CA PHE A 183 15.16 7.03 9.52
C PHE A 183 15.55 6.05 8.42
N ASP A 184 16.53 5.19 8.69
CA ASP A 184 16.92 4.07 7.84
C ASP A 184 16.08 2.83 8.15
N ASP A 185 15.75 2.69 9.43
CA ASP A 185 14.94 1.64 10.02
C ASP A 185 13.85 2.22 10.88
N ALA A 186 12.62 1.70 10.79
CA ALA A 186 11.54 2.10 11.67
C ALA A 186 10.61 0.93 11.99
N MET A 187 10.06 0.98 13.20
CA MET A 187 8.99 0.10 13.64
C MET A 187 7.79 0.95 14.08
N LEU A 188 6.60 0.46 13.76
CA LEU A 188 5.34 1.06 14.17
C LEU A 188 4.52 0.01 14.92
N TYR A 189 4.09 0.36 16.12
CA TYR A 189 3.21 -0.46 16.95
C TYR A 189 1.82 0.15 17.00
N MET A 190 0.79 -0.70 16.98
CA MET A 190 -0.62 -0.34 16.98
C MET A 190 -1.35 -1.17 18.01
N TRP A 191 -2.06 -0.53 18.94
CA TRP A 191 -2.90 -1.20 19.95
C TRP A 191 -4.37 -1.09 19.56
N PHE A 192 -5.06 -2.23 19.52
CA PHE A 192 -6.48 -2.34 19.22
C PHE A 192 -7.21 -2.84 20.48
N GLY A 193 -7.47 -1.93 21.41
CA GLY A 193 -7.88 -2.30 22.76
C GLY A 193 -6.79 -3.08 23.48
N ASP A 194 -7.22 -4.00 24.35
CA ASP A 194 -6.33 -4.85 25.14
C ASP A 194 -6.13 -6.25 24.50
N ASP A 195 -6.68 -6.48 23.32
CA ASP A 195 -6.81 -7.83 22.76
C ASP A 195 -6.03 -8.08 21.47
N LEU A 196 -5.50 -7.03 20.83
CA LEU A 196 -4.75 -7.18 19.59
C LEU A 196 -3.61 -6.14 19.47
N LEU A 197 -2.43 -6.61 19.12
CA LEU A 197 -1.26 -5.78 18.82
C LEU A 197 -0.89 -5.91 17.32
N GLY A 198 -0.80 -4.79 16.62
CA GLY A 198 -0.17 -4.68 15.31
C GLY A 198 1.29 -4.23 15.42
N GLN A 199 2.16 -4.83 14.64
CA GLN A 199 3.57 -4.44 14.52
C GLN A 199 3.95 -4.35 13.06
N VAL A 200 4.47 -3.20 12.64
CA VAL A 200 5.06 -2.98 11.32
C VAL A 200 6.56 -2.79 11.47
N GLN A 201 7.31 -3.36 10.55
CA GLN A 201 8.77 -3.15 10.43
C GLN A 201 9.08 -2.73 9.00
N VAL A 202 9.81 -1.64 8.85
CA VAL A 202 10.25 -1.11 7.55
C VAL A 202 11.72 -0.72 7.61
N THR A 203 12.48 -1.06 6.56
CA THR A 203 13.88 -0.63 6.39
C THR A 203 14.21 -0.41 4.92
N ARG A 204 15.19 0.45 4.66
CA ARG A 204 15.83 0.62 3.35
C ARG A 204 17.22 -0.01 3.28
N ASN A 205 17.55 -0.90 4.21
CA ASN A 205 18.90 -1.43 4.40
C ASN A 205 18.94 -2.94 4.65
N HIS A 206 17.98 -3.69 4.10
CA HIS A 206 17.98 -5.14 4.26
C HIS A 206 18.99 -5.79 3.32
N VAL A 207 20.24 -5.84 3.76
CA VAL A 207 21.41 -6.28 2.96
C VAL A 207 21.30 -7.69 2.38
N SER A 208 20.35 -8.49 2.86
CA SER A 208 20.12 -9.86 2.35
C SER A 208 19.04 -9.93 1.26
N GLY A 209 18.55 -8.79 0.78
CA GLY A 209 17.58 -8.70 -0.30
C GLY A 209 16.20 -8.18 0.13
N TYR A 210 15.32 -8.01 -0.83
CA TYR A 210 13.97 -7.52 -0.61
C TYR A 210 13.14 -8.51 0.22
N ARG A 211 12.46 -8.01 1.27
CA ARG A 211 11.64 -8.84 2.15
C ARG A 211 10.24 -8.26 2.33
N VAL A 212 9.25 -9.10 2.07
CA VAL A 212 7.85 -8.86 2.45
C VAL A 212 7.33 -10.09 3.16
N GLU A 213 6.97 -9.94 4.42
CA GLU A 213 6.52 -11.03 5.26
C GLU A 213 5.43 -10.53 6.21
N SER A 214 4.39 -11.34 6.40
CA SER A 214 3.38 -11.07 7.42
C SER A 214 3.10 -12.33 8.23
N ILE A 215 2.90 -12.17 9.55
CA ILE A 215 2.59 -13.27 10.47
C ILE A 215 1.38 -12.87 11.32
N LEU A 216 0.34 -13.71 11.27
CA LEU A 216 -0.83 -13.59 12.10
C LEU A 216 -0.75 -14.62 13.24
N TYR A 217 -0.74 -14.16 14.48
CA TYR A 217 -0.68 -15.02 15.67
C TYR A 217 -2.06 -15.13 16.28
N GLY A 218 -2.56 -16.35 16.36
CA GLY A 218 -3.86 -16.68 16.93
C GLY A 218 -3.74 -17.58 18.16
N THR A 219 -4.83 -17.74 18.89
CA THR A 219 -4.91 -18.56 20.12
C THR A 219 -4.72 -20.05 19.87
N GLU A 220 -4.95 -20.52 18.63
CA GLU A 220 -4.85 -21.93 18.24
C GLU A 220 -3.70 -22.20 17.27
N GLY A 221 -2.97 -21.16 16.82
CA GLY A 221 -1.87 -21.32 15.88
C GLY A 221 -1.42 -19.99 15.26
N GLN A 222 -0.72 -20.09 14.14
CA GLN A 222 -0.28 -18.90 13.38
C GLN A 222 -0.43 -19.13 11.88
N ILE A 223 -0.56 -18.03 11.13
CA ILE A 223 -0.45 -18.00 9.66
C ILE A 223 0.81 -17.17 9.31
N GLN A 224 1.65 -17.71 8.46
CA GLN A 224 2.82 -17.03 7.91
C GLN A 224 2.62 -16.81 6.41
N ILE A 225 2.88 -15.59 5.94
CA ILE A 225 2.69 -15.15 4.55
C ILE A 225 4.02 -14.63 4.05
N GLY A 226 4.60 -15.30 3.05
CA GLY A 226 5.95 -15.03 2.61
C GLY A 226 6.97 -15.48 3.65
N ARG A 227 8.20 -15.57 3.25
CA ARG A 227 9.35 -15.87 4.13
C ARG A 227 10.58 -15.21 3.54
N PHE A 228 11.48 -14.79 4.39
CA PHE A 228 12.74 -14.18 3.99
C PHE A 228 13.59 -15.07 3.07
N ASP A 229 13.57 -16.38 3.30
CA ASP A 229 14.34 -17.37 2.55
C ASP A 229 13.68 -17.84 1.24
N GLN A 230 12.56 -17.22 0.85
CA GLN A 230 11.84 -17.58 -0.36
C GLN A 230 12.16 -16.65 -1.51
N ARG A 231 12.07 -17.22 -2.72
CA ARG A 231 12.17 -16.44 -3.94
C ARG A 231 10.97 -15.50 -4.08
N PRO A 232 11.15 -14.28 -4.58
CA PRO A 232 10.06 -13.33 -4.75
C PRO A 232 8.99 -13.80 -5.76
N ASP A 233 9.31 -14.78 -6.62
CA ASP A 233 8.39 -15.38 -7.59
C ASP A 233 7.50 -16.50 -7.01
N ALA A 234 7.67 -16.87 -5.74
CA ALA A 234 6.91 -17.93 -5.09
C ALA A 234 6.55 -17.53 -3.64
N ILE A 235 5.33 -17.07 -3.44
CA ILE A 235 4.83 -16.65 -2.12
C ILE A 235 4.14 -17.84 -1.45
N VAL A 236 4.69 -18.31 -0.35
CA VAL A 236 4.12 -19.40 0.44
C VAL A 236 3.28 -18.83 1.57
N VAL A 237 2.05 -19.35 1.71
CA VAL A 237 1.20 -19.15 2.88
C VAL A 237 1.13 -20.48 3.61
N GLU A 238 1.51 -20.47 4.89
CA GLU A 238 1.46 -21.65 5.78
C GLU A 238 0.70 -21.30 7.05
N ALA A 239 -0.15 -22.23 7.49
CA ALA A 239 -0.81 -22.17 8.78
C ALA A 239 -0.34 -23.35 9.64
N PHE A 240 0.01 -23.05 10.88
CA PHE A 240 0.50 -24.01 11.86
C PHE A 240 -0.35 -23.96 13.12
N GLY A 241 -0.67 -25.13 13.68
CA GLY A 241 -1.32 -25.26 14.98
C GLY A 241 -0.35 -25.12 16.15
N LYS A 242 -0.81 -25.48 17.34
CA LYS A 242 -0.07 -25.29 18.61
C LYS A 242 1.27 -26.06 18.69
N ARG A 243 1.46 -27.10 17.87
CA ARG A 243 2.71 -27.86 17.83
C ARG A 243 3.71 -27.39 16.78
N GLY A 244 3.47 -26.20 16.21
CA GLY A 244 4.35 -25.58 15.23
C GLY A 244 4.45 -26.37 13.92
N ALA A 245 5.66 -26.50 13.37
CA ALA A 245 5.89 -27.15 12.08
C ALA A 245 5.43 -28.63 11.99
N SER A 246 5.27 -29.29 13.13
CA SER A 246 4.71 -30.65 13.17
C SER A 246 3.17 -30.69 13.13
N ASP A 247 2.51 -29.55 13.09
CA ASP A 247 1.06 -29.38 13.10
C ASP A 247 0.64 -28.43 11.96
N ALA A 248 0.99 -28.81 10.73
CA ALA A 248 0.64 -28.03 9.54
C ALA A 248 -0.87 -28.14 9.28
N LEU A 249 -1.57 -27.00 9.35
CA LEU A 249 -3.00 -26.88 9.11
C LEU A 249 -3.34 -26.59 7.65
N ALA A 250 -2.52 -25.76 7.01
CA ALA A 250 -2.67 -25.41 5.61
C ALA A 250 -1.32 -25.00 5.01
N ARG A 251 -1.17 -25.23 3.70
CA ARG A 251 -0.02 -24.72 2.93
C ARG A 251 -0.44 -24.49 1.48
N LYS A 252 -0.17 -23.28 0.96
CA LYS A 252 -0.43 -22.95 -0.42
C LYS A 252 0.68 -22.06 -0.97
N VAL A 253 1.04 -22.25 -2.24
CA VAL A 253 2.06 -21.46 -2.95
C VAL A 253 1.37 -20.64 -4.02
N PHE A 254 1.68 -19.36 -4.07
CA PHE A 254 1.16 -18.42 -5.05
C PHE A 254 2.31 -17.91 -5.94
N PRO A 255 2.07 -17.68 -7.25
CA PRO A 255 3.08 -17.09 -8.10
C PRO A 255 3.26 -15.61 -7.74
N GLY A 256 4.52 -15.16 -7.68
CA GLY A 256 4.88 -13.76 -7.73
C GLY A 256 4.83 -13.21 -9.16
N GLY A 257 5.23 -11.96 -9.33
CA GLY A 257 5.45 -11.37 -10.64
C GLY A 257 6.72 -11.94 -11.28
N ARG A 258 6.83 -11.77 -12.58
CA ARG A 258 8.07 -11.97 -13.30
C ARG A 258 8.55 -10.61 -13.75
N GLY A 259 9.30 -9.93 -12.91
CA GLY A 259 10.05 -8.76 -13.32
C GLY A 259 11.05 -9.16 -14.40
N GLY A 260 11.10 -8.40 -15.48
CA GLY A 260 12.17 -8.55 -16.46
C GLY A 260 13.51 -8.07 -15.86
N ASN A 261 14.62 -8.34 -16.53
CA ASN A 261 15.93 -7.82 -16.14
C ASN A 261 15.87 -6.31 -15.86
N GLY A 262 16.12 -5.92 -14.60
CA GLY A 262 16.07 -4.53 -14.15
C GLY A 262 14.71 -4.01 -13.67
N ALA A 263 13.69 -4.87 -13.54
CA ALA A 263 12.45 -4.49 -12.86
C ALA A 263 12.69 -4.34 -11.35
N PRO A 264 12.00 -3.40 -10.68
CA PRO A 264 12.05 -3.29 -9.22
C PRO A 264 11.54 -4.58 -8.54
N GLU A 265 12.14 -4.96 -7.41
CA GLU A 265 11.83 -6.19 -6.67
C GLU A 265 10.35 -6.28 -6.23
N PHE A 266 9.71 -5.13 -5.96
CA PHE A 266 8.29 -5.11 -5.62
C PHE A 266 7.38 -5.56 -6.78
N VAL A 267 7.82 -5.42 -8.04
CA VAL A 267 7.10 -5.93 -9.22
C VAL A 267 7.16 -7.46 -9.23
N ASP A 268 8.28 -8.05 -8.83
CA ASP A 268 8.40 -9.50 -8.69
C ASP A 268 7.48 -10.02 -7.59
N ARG A 269 7.33 -9.29 -6.49
CA ARG A 269 6.47 -9.70 -5.38
C ARG A 269 4.98 -9.44 -5.66
N PHE A 270 4.62 -8.27 -6.20
CA PHE A 270 3.24 -7.79 -6.28
C PHE A 270 2.71 -7.59 -7.70
N GLY A 271 3.46 -7.94 -8.75
CA GLY A 271 2.98 -7.77 -10.13
C GLY A 271 1.60 -8.35 -10.41
N PRO A 272 1.28 -9.60 -9.97
CA PRO A 272 -0.06 -10.16 -10.11
C PRO A 272 -1.13 -9.37 -9.34
N ALA A 273 -0.79 -8.81 -8.18
CA ALA A 273 -1.69 -8.01 -7.36
C ALA A 273 -2.03 -6.67 -8.01
N TYR A 274 -1.05 -5.95 -8.56
CA TYR A 274 -1.27 -4.74 -9.36
C TYR A 274 -2.16 -5.00 -10.57
N LYS A 275 -1.92 -6.12 -11.27
CA LYS A 275 -2.78 -6.51 -12.38
C LYS A 275 -4.22 -6.75 -11.93
N ARG A 276 -4.41 -7.50 -10.84
CA ARG A 276 -5.74 -7.79 -10.31
C ARG A 276 -6.44 -6.54 -9.80
N GLU A 277 -5.73 -5.63 -9.17
CA GLU A 277 -6.25 -4.33 -8.74
C GLU A 277 -6.81 -3.53 -9.92
N LEU A 278 -6.06 -3.44 -11.02
CA LEU A 278 -6.52 -2.76 -12.23
C LEU A 278 -7.72 -3.47 -12.87
N GLU A 279 -7.73 -4.80 -12.91
CA GLU A 279 -8.88 -5.57 -13.41
C GLU A 279 -10.13 -5.28 -12.58
N VAL A 280 -10.03 -5.33 -11.24
CA VAL A 280 -11.16 -5.03 -10.34
C VAL A 280 -11.62 -3.58 -10.49
N PHE A 281 -10.70 -2.63 -10.63
CA PHE A 281 -11.05 -1.25 -10.92
C PHE A 281 -11.91 -1.16 -12.19
N LEU A 282 -11.48 -1.76 -13.29
CA LEU A 282 -12.22 -1.75 -14.56
C LEU A 282 -13.56 -2.50 -14.47
N GLU A 283 -13.62 -3.63 -13.75
CA GLU A 283 -14.86 -4.36 -13.47
C GLU A 283 -15.87 -3.47 -12.72
N CYS A 284 -15.42 -2.75 -11.68
CA CYS A 284 -16.25 -1.81 -10.92
C CYS A 284 -16.71 -0.61 -11.76
N VAL A 285 -15.83 -0.09 -12.64
CA VAL A 285 -16.19 0.99 -13.57
C VAL A 285 -17.30 0.51 -14.52
N ALA A 286 -17.12 -0.64 -15.16
CA ALA A 286 -18.09 -1.20 -16.09
C ALA A 286 -19.45 -1.50 -15.45
N ALA A 287 -19.45 -1.95 -14.18
CA ALA A 287 -20.67 -2.24 -13.43
C ALA A 287 -21.32 -1.00 -12.78
N GLY A 288 -20.67 0.16 -12.77
CA GLY A 288 -21.10 1.33 -11.99
C GLY A 288 -21.12 1.09 -10.48
N GLY A 289 -20.37 0.08 -10.00
CA GLY A 289 -20.37 -0.36 -8.61
C GLY A 289 -19.42 0.42 -7.69
N ALA A 290 -19.50 0.15 -6.38
CA ALA A 290 -18.55 0.67 -5.41
C ALA A 290 -17.19 -0.02 -5.55
N PHE A 291 -16.13 0.69 -5.18
CA PHE A 291 -14.78 0.14 -5.16
C PHE A 291 -14.48 -0.59 -3.84
N PRO A 292 -13.68 -1.67 -3.86
CA PRO A 292 -13.29 -2.41 -2.65
C PRO A 292 -12.25 -1.69 -1.78
N THR A 293 -11.58 -0.68 -2.33
CA THR A 293 -10.72 0.27 -1.62
C THR A 293 -11.21 1.69 -1.89
N SER A 294 -11.11 2.55 -0.88
CA SER A 294 -11.63 3.91 -0.96
C SER A 294 -10.60 4.95 -0.50
N HIS A 295 -10.85 6.20 -0.80
CA HIS A 295 -10.09 7.31 -0.24
C HIS A 295 -10.10 7.31 1.31
N ARG A 296 -11.18 6.84 1.96
CA ARG A 296 -11.25 6.70 3.42
C ARG A 296 -10.27 5.67 3.97
N ASP A 297 -9.92 4.64 3.22
CA ASP A 297 -8.88 3.69 3.62
C ASP A 297 -7.50 4.36 3.67
N GLY A 298 -7.21 5.25 2.71
CA GLY A 298 -6.00 6.08 2.72
C GLY A 298 -5.93 7.00 3.93
N LEU A 299 -7.03 7.69 4.24
CA LEU A 299 -7.11 8.54 5.43
C LEU A 299 -6.86 7.74 6.71
N ARG A 300 -7.46 6.56 6.87
CA ARG A 300 -7.25 5.69 8.02
C ARG A 300 -5.79 5.28 8.19
N ALA A 301 -5.13 4.88 7.10
CA ALA A 301 -3.71 4.53 7.14
C ALA A 301 -2.85 5.74 7.53
N GLN A 302 -3.13 6.92 6.95
CA GLN A 302 -2.43 8.16 7.25
C GLN A 302 -2.63 8.63 8.71
N GLN A 303 -3.82 8.44 9.29
CA GLN A 303 -4.07 8.71 10.71
C GLN A 303 -3.15 7.89 11.62
N VAL A 304 -3.04 6.58 11.36
CA VAL A 304 -2.16 5.69 12.14
C VAL A 304 -0.69 6.10 12.00
N ILE A 305 -0.23 6.39 10.79
CA ILE A 305 1.13 6.82 10.52
C ILE A 305 1.44 8.14 11.22
N SER A 306 0.53 9.12 11.12
CA SER A 306 0.68 10.42 11.77
C SER A 306 0.75 10.30 13.28
N ALA A 307 -0.06 9.41 13.88
CA ALA A 307 0.02 9.10 15.31
C ALA A 307 1.40 8.52 15.70
N GLY A 308 1.89 7.56 14.92
CA GLY A 308 3.22 6.97 15.11
C GLY A 308 4.35 8.00 15.00
N MET A 309 4.28 8.87 13.99
CA MET A 309 5.27 9.95 13.78
C MET A 309 5.24 10.98 14.91
N ALA A 310 4.07 11.33 15.44
CA ALA A 310 3.95 12.23 16.59
C ALA A 310 4.63 11.65 17.83
N ALA A 311 4.55 10.34 18.03
CA ALA A 311 5.23 9.64 19.13
C ALA A 311 6.77 9.70 19.01
N LEU A 312 7.34 9.65 17.82
CA LEU A 312 8.78 9.84 17.58
C LEU A 312 9.29 11.20 18.09
N LYS A 313 8.42 12.21 18.15
CA LYS A 313 8.76 13.59 18.57
C LYS A 313 8.66 13.83 20.08
N GLY A 314 8.48 12.81 20.92
CA GLY A 314 8.63 12.92 22.37
C GLY A 314 7.47 12.44 23.24
N VAL A 315 6.54 11.66 22.75
CA VAL A 315 5.46 11.06 23.55
C VAL A 315 5.81 9.60 23.87
N ALA A 316 6.21 9.33 25.11
CA ALA A 316 6.75 8.02 25.51
C ALA A 316 5.75 6.85 25.45
N ASP A 317 4.44 7.12 25.53
CA ASP A 317 3.39 6.09 25.67
C ASP A 317 2.52 5.87 24.44
N GLY A 318 2.92 6.43 23.29
CA GLY A 318 2.13 6.40 22.06
C GLY A 318 1.06 7.51 22.01
N VAL A 319 0.55 7.77 20.83
CA VAL A 319 -0.47 8.79 20.55
C VAL A 319 -1.78 8.12 20.21
N ASP A 320 -2.87 8.61 20.79
CA ASP A 320 -4.23 8.18 20.45
C ASP A 320 -4.54 8.56 19.01
N VAL A 321 -4.91 7.57 18.19
CA VAL A 321 -5.20 7.77 16.76
C VAL A 321 -6.44 8.66 16.56
N ALA A 322 -7.41 8.59 17.47
CA ALA A 322 -8.60 9.42 17.43
C ALA A 322 -8.33 10.90 17.76
N SER A 323 -7.19 11.20 18.43
CA SER A 323 -6.81 12.56 18.79
C SER A 323 -6.11 13.33 17.65
N ILE A 324 -5.83 12.66 16.53
CA ILE A 324 -5.17 13.20 15.34
C ILE A 324 -6.21 13.41 14.21
#